data_5c9bf25c1ffe45b32d004ae0c63da53e
#
_entry.id   5c9bf25c1ffe45b32d004ae0c63da53e
#
_cell.length_a   1.000
_cell.length_b   1.000
_cell.length_c   1.000
_cell.angle_alpha   90.00
_cell.angle_beta   90.00
_cell.angle_gamma   90.00
#
_symmetry.space_group_name_H-M   'P 1'
#
loop_
_entity.id
_entity.type
_entity.pdbx_description
1 polymer ?
#
loop_
_entity_poly.entity_id
_entity_poly.type
_entity_poly.pdbx_seq_one_letter_code
_entity_poly.pdbx_strand_id
1 'polypeptide(L)'
;MATSRMTVQFHCPVERVWQVVTDLTNTAWRSDLARVEMLDATHFVEHTKSGYATNFTVTAYEPLRRWAFTMENGNMSGSWEGIFETTEGGTQLHCIETVEAKHWWMCPFVPGYLKRQQRQYIDDLQRKLSGQTVLCGSHIPYSHRKWTPPWN
;
A
#
# COMPACT_ATOMS: atom_id res chain seq x y z
N MET A 1 3.98 8.39 19.55
CA MET A 1 3.61 8.49 18.13
C MET A 1 4.89 8.50 17.29
N ALA A 2 4.95 7.63 16.30
CA ALA A 2 6.07 7.56 15.35
C ALA A 2 5.53 7.82 13.94
N THR A 3 6.27 8.61 13.16
CA THR A 3 5.92 8.93 11.77
C THR A 3 7.09 8.58 10.88
N SER A 4 6.82 7.86 9.80
CA SER A 4 7.79 7.55 8.75
C SER A 4 7.32 8.13 7.42
N ARG A 5 8.24 8.73 6.68
CA ARG A 5 8.01 9.29 5.35
C ARG A 5 8.94 8.63 4.35
N MET A 6 8.44 8.30 3.19
CA MET A 6 9.23 7.72 2.12
C MET A 6 8.76 8.26 0.78
N THR A 7 9.70 8.58 -0.09
CA THR A 7 9.44 8.98 -1.47
C THR A 7 10.16 8.01 -2.39
N VAL A 8 9.43 7.43 -3.33
CA VAL A 8 9.96 6.41 -4.25
C VAL A 8 9.59 6.75 -5.68
N GLN A 9 10.55 6.61 -6.59
CA GLN A 9 10.35 6.75 -8.03
C GLN A 9 10.17 5.37 -8.65
N PHE A 10 9.09 5.20 -9.41
CA PHE A 10 8.83 4.00 -10.22
C PHE A 10 8.91 4.35 -11.70
N HIS A 11 9.51 3.48 -12.50
CA HIS A 11 9.66 3.65 -13.95
C HIS A 11 8.49 3.03 -14.72
N CYS A 12 7.28 3.37 -14.31
CA CYS A 12 6.05 2.93 -14.96
C CYS A 12 4.93 3.96 -14.77
N PRO A 13 3.86 3.91 -15.60
CA PRO A 13 2.76 4.86 -15.54
C PRO A 13 2.03 4.85 -14.19
N VAL A 14 1.47 6.00 -13.80
CA VAL A 14 0.73 6.17 -12.54
C VAL A 14 -0.47 5.21 -12.45
N GLU A 15 -1.13 4.93 -13.56
CA GLU A 15 -2.25 3.98 -13.64
C GLU A 15 -1.81 2.59 -13.16
N ARG A 16 -0.61 2.18 -13.53
CA ARG A 16 -0.07 0.87 -13.14
C ARG A 16 0.27 0.81 -11.66
N VAL A 17 0.96 1.82 -11.16
CA VAL A 17 1.31 1.90 -9.71
C VAL A 17 0.04 1.95 -8.88
N TRP A 18 -0.91 2.80 -9.25
CA TRP A 18 -2.20 2.92 -8.60
C TRP A 18 -2.95 1.59 -8.53
N GLN A 19 -3.06 0.92 -9.67
CA GLN A 19 -3.77 -0.35 -9.76
C GLN A 19 -3.17 -1.41 -8.82
N VAL A 20 -1.86 -1.55 -8.81
CA VAL A 20 -1.19 -2.54 -7.94
C VAL A 20 -1.39 -2.21 -6.47
N VAL A 21 -1.21 -0.94 -6.09
CA VAL A 21 -1.30 -0.51 -4.68
C VAL A 21 -2.71 -0.63 -4.13
N THR A 22 -3.73 -0.27 -4.92
CA THR A 22 -5.12 -0.21 -4.43
C THR A 22 -5.93 -1.47 -4.68
N ASP A 23 -5.42 -2.44 -5.44
CA ASP A 23 -6.11 -3.71 -5.68
C ASP A 23 -5.93 -4.68 -4.50
N LEU A 24 -6.89 -4.67 -3.61
CA LEU A 24 -6.91 -5.53 -2.42
C LEU A 24 -7.32 -6.97 -2.72
N THR A 25 -7.74 -7.28 -3.96
CA THR A 25 -8.09 -8.64 -4.39
C THR A 25 -6.88 -9.43 -4.88
N ASN A 26 -5.79 -8.74 -5.22
CA ASN A 26 -4.55 -9.34 -5.67
C ASN A 26 -3.37 -8.80 -4.85
N THR A 27 -3.11 -9.40 -3.70
CA THR A 27 -2.07 -9.01 -2.75
C THR A 27 -0.93 -10.02 -2.65
N ALA A 28 -0.85 -10.98 -3.58
CA ALA A 28 0.19 -12.02 -3.60
C ALA A 28 1.61 -11.46 -3.75
N TRP A 29 1.75 -10.24 -4.27
CA TRP A 29 3.03 -9.54 -4.37
C TRP A 29 3.59 -9.09 -3.01
N ARG A 30 2.74 -8.98 -1.99
CA ARG A 30 3.12 -8.64 -0.61
C ARG A 30 3.66 -9.87 0.12
N SER A 31 4.92 -9.82 0.56
CA SER A 31 5.57 -10.94 1.23
C SER A 31 5.09 -11.17 2.67
N ASP A 32 4.49 -10.15 3.29
CA ASP A 32 4.03 -10.17 4.68
C ASP A 32 2.59 -10.67 4.85
N LEU A 33 1.77 -10.62 3.80
CA LEU A 33 0.35 -10.93 3.89
C LEU A 33 0.03 -12.40 3.58
N ALA A 34 -0.86 -12.97 4.38
CA ALA A 34 -1.51 -14.25 4.08
C ALA A 34 -2.76 -14.03 3.23
N ARG A 35 -3.61 -13.07 3.61
CA ARG A 35 -4.85 -12.72 2.88
C ARG A 35 -5.37 -11.35 3.30
N VAL A 36 -6.24 -10.79 2.47
CA VAL A 36 -7.04 -9.61 2.78
C VAL A 36 -8.50 -10.00 2.73
N GLU A 37 -9.25 -9.59 3.75
CA GLU A 37 -10.68 -9.82 3.87
C GLU A 37 -11.43 -8.51 3.72
N MET A 38 -12.25 -8.39 2.68
CA MET A 38 -13.10 -7.20 2.47
C MET A 38 -14.36 -7.33 3.32
N LEU A 39 -14.62 -6.36 4.19
CA LEU A 39 -15.83 -6.30 5.02
C LEU A 39 -16.95 -5.52 4.34
N ASP A 40 -16.59 -4.35 3.79
CA ASP A 40 -17.48 -3.49 3.01
C ASP A 40 -16.68 -2.57 2.08
N ALA A 41 -17.30 -1.54 1.53
CA ALA A 41 -16.70 -0.62 0.57
C ALA A 41 -15.47 0.14 1.12
N THR A 42 -15.38 0.33 2.42
CA THR A 42 -14.33 1.14 3.06
C THR A 42 -13.58 0.41 4.17
N HIS A 43 -13.98 -0.80 4.52
CA HIS A 43 -13.38 -1.57 5.61
C HIS A 43 -12.83 -2.89 5.12
N PHE A 44 -11.58 -3.18 5.50
CA PHE A 44 -10.96 -4.46 5.21
C PHE A 44 -10.03 -4.89 6.35
N VAL A 45 -9.68 -6.16 6.37
CA VAL A 45 -8.78 -6.75 7.37
C VAL A 45 -7.60 -7.39 6.63
N GLU A 46 -6.40 -7.00 7.00
CA GLU A 46 -5.18 -7.69 6.57
C GLU A 46 -4.80 -8.76 7.58
N HIS A 47 -4.59 -9.97 7.11
CA HIS A 47 -4.08 -11.09 7.89
C HIS A 47 -2.64 -11.37 7.48
N THR A 48 -1.70 -11.18 8.40
CA THR A 48 -0.29 -11.43 8.15
C THR A 48 0.04 -12.92 8.25
N LYS A 49 1.13 -13.34 7.60
CA LYS A 49 1.65 -14.71 7.72
C LYS A 49 2.06 -15.07 9.14
N SER A 50 2.39 -14.08 9.96
CA SER A 50 2.71 -14.25 11.38
C SER A 50 1.48 -14.39 12.30
N GLY A 51 0.26 -14.28 11.74
CA GLY A 51 -0.99 -14.53 12.49
C GLY A 51 -1.65 -13.28 13.07
N TYR A 52 -1.20 -12.08 12.74
CA TYR A 52 -1.84 -10.84 13.17
C TYR A 52 -2.94 -10.41 12.19
N ALA A 53 -4.02 -9.88 12.76
CA ALA A 53 -5.11 -9.25 12.01
C ALA A 53 -5.16 -7.76 12.33
N THR A 54 -5.18 -6.92 11.31
CA THR A 54 -5.28 -5.46 11.44
C THR A 54 -6.49 -4.97 10.66
N ASN A 55 -7.32 -4.16 11.30
CA ASN A 55 -8.50 -3.55 10.71
C ASN A 55 -8.12 -2.23 10.03
N PHE A 56 -8.60 -2.05 8.81
CA PHE A 56 -8.35 -0.85 7.99
C PHE A 56 -9.65 -0.17 7.63
N THR A 57 -9.63 1.15 7.66
CA THR A 57 -10.74 2.00 7.21
C THR A 57 -10.21 3.00 6.20
N VAL A 58 -10.71 2.96 4.96
CA VAL A 58 -10.32 3.90 3.90
C VAL A 58 -10.89 5.28 4.23
N THR A 59 -10.04 6.29 4.28
CA THR A 59 -10.40 7.68 4.60
C THR A 59 -10.33 8.61 3.41
N ALA A 60 -9.57 8.25 2.36
CA ALA A 60 -9.52 8.98 1.11
C ALA A 60 -9.26 8.03 -0.04
N TYR A 61 -9.99 8.24 -1.13
CA TYR A 61 -9.84 7.50 -2.38
C TYR A 61 -10.02 8.47 -3.54
N GLU A 62 -8.91 9.02 -4.02
CA GLU A 62 -8.86 9.93 -5.15
C GLU A 62 -8.07 9.23 -6.27
N PRO A 63 -8.73 8.65 -7.28
CA PRO A 63 -8.08 7.83 -8.30
C PRO A 63 -6.85 8.49 -8.92
N LEU A 64 -5.76 7.73 -9.00
CA LEU A 64 -4.47 8.12 -9.57
C LEU A 64 -3.73 9.22 -8.79
N ARG A 65 -4.26 9.69 -7.67
CA ARG A 65 -3.69 10.82 -6.94
C ARG A 65 -3.45 10.54 -5.46
N ARG A 66 -4.44 10.05 -4.74
CA ARG A 66 -4.35 9.90 -3.28
C ARG A 66 -5.16 8.72 -2.76
N TRP A 67 -4.53 7.91 -1.93
CA TRP A 67 -5.19 6.86 -1.17
C TRP A 67 -4.74 6.92 0.27
N ALA A 68 -5.69 6.91 1.19
CA ALA A 68 -5.40 6.99 2.61
C ALA A 68 -6.33 6.09 3.41
N PHE A 69 -5.82 5.58 4.51
CA PHE A 69 -6.58 4.76 5.44
C PHE A 69 -6.06 4.90 6.87
N THR A 70 -6.91 4.58 7.83
CA THR A 70 -6.53 4.33 9.21
C THR A 70 -6.41 2.83 9.45
N MET A 71 -5.61 2.45 10.43
CA MET A 71 -5.40 1.05 10.80
C MET A 71 -5.43 0.88 12.31
N GLU A 72 -5.93 -0.27 12.77
CA GLU A 72 -6.04 -0.57 14.19
C GLU A 72 -5.98 -2.07 14.46
N ASN A 73 -5.23 -2.45 15.48
CA ASN A 73 -5.23 -3.78 16.06
C ASN A 73 -5.03 -3.70 17.58
N GLY A 74 -4.86 -4.84 18.26
CA GLY A 74 -4.67 -4.90 19.72
C GLY A 74 -3.42 -4.20 20.24
N ASN A 75 -2.43 -3.96 19.39
CA ASN A 75 -1.12 -3.42 19.77
C ASN A 75 -0.89 -1.96 19.34
N MET A 76 -1.56 -1.52 18.28
CA MET A 76 -1.33 -0.20 17.71
C MET A 76 -2.55 0.35 16.99
N SER A 77 -2.54 1.67 16.81
CA SER A 77 -3.39 2.40 15.88
C SER A 77 -2.53 3.32 15.03
N GLY A 78 -3.01 3.65 13.83
CA GLY A 78 -2.23 4.50 12.95
C GLY A 78 -2.98 4.92 11.70
N SER A 79 -2.24 5.56 10.80
CA SER A 79 -2.74 6.00 9.50
C SER A 79 -1.64 5.88 8.45
N TRP A 80 -2.06 5.68 7.23
CA TRP A 80 -1.19 5.69 6.06
C TRP A 80 -1.80 6.56 4.97
N GLU A 81 -0.97 7.32 4.29
CA GLU A 81 -1.35 8.12 3.12
C GLU A 81 -0.32 7.96 2.03
N GLY A 82 -0.79 7.69 0.82
CA GLY A 82 0.03 7.68 -0.39
C GLY A 82 -0.43 8.74 -1.36
N ILE A 83 0.50 9.59 -1.80
CA ILE A 83 0.29 10.59 -2.85
C ILE A 83 1.04 10.13 -4.10
N PHE A 84 0.31 10.03 -5.21
CA PHE A 84 0.81 9.56 -6.49
C PHE A 84 0.97 10.76 -7.43
N GLU A 85 2.15 10.92 -8.00
CA GLU A 85 2.46 12.01 -8.94
C GLU A 85 3.09 11.44 -10.21
N THR A 86 2.59 11.87 -11.36
CA THR A 86 3.23 11.59 -12.63
C THR A 86 4.49 12.43 -12.78
N THR A 87 5.60 11.79 -13.11
CA THR A 87 6.89 12.44 -13.37
C THR A 87 7.34 12.15 -14.79
N GLU A 88 8.38 12.82 -15.25
CA GLU A 88 8.95 12.61 -16.59
C GLU A 88 9.41 11.16 -16.79
N GLY A 89 9.97 10.52 -15.76
CA GLY A 89 10.47 9.14 -15.82
C GLY A 89 9.45 8.08 -15.38
N GLY A 90 8.20 8.45 -15.03
CA GLY A 90 7.20 7.51 -14.56
C GLY A 90 6.31 8.04 -13.46
N THR A 91 6.41 7.48 -12.26
CA THR A 91 5.55 7.82 -11.12
C THR A 91 6.37 8.00 -9.86
N GLN A 92 6.08 9.06 -9.12
CA GLN A 92 6.61 9.27 -7.78
C GLN A 92 5.51 9.00 -6.75
N LEU A 93 5.82 8.17 -5.77
CA LEU A 93 4.93 7.84 -4.65
C LEU A 93 5.51 8.40 -3.36
N HIS A 94 4.74 9.27 -2.70
CA HIS A 94 5.05 9.78 -1.37
C HIS A 94 4.19 9.07 -0.35
N CYS A 95 4.82 8.32 0.54
CA CYS A 95 4.14 7.59 1.62
C CYS A 95 4.39 8.26 2.95
N ILE A 96 3.33 8.46 3.72
CA ILE A 96 3.40 8.94 5.09
C ILE A 96 2.65 7.96 5.97
N GLU A 97 3.32 7.39 6.95
CA GLU A 97 2.73 6.45 7.89
C GLU A 97 2.98 6.91 9.32
N THR A 98 1.92 6.95 10.10
CA THR A 98 1.97 7.34 11.51
C THR A 98 1.40 6.20 12.34
N VAL A 99 2.12 5.79 13.38
CA VAL A 99 1.73 4.68 14.25
C VAL A 99 1.88 5.09 15.70
N GLU A 100 0.90 4.73 16.50
CA GLU A 100 0.88 4.88 17.95
C GLU A 100 0.72 3.52 18.61
N ALA A 101 1.66 3.16 19.47
CA ALA A 101 1.59 1.92 20.24
C ALA A 101 0.56 2.06 21.38
N LYS A 102 -0.27 1.03 21.57
CA LYS A 102 -1.26 0.97 22.65
C LYS A 102 -0.63 0.62 24.01
N HIS A 103 0.58 0.07 23.99
CA HIS A 103 1.33 -0.31 25.18
C HIS A 103 2.60 0.52 25.27
N TRP A 104 2.82 1.20 26.39
CA TRP A 104 3.96 2.10 26.60
C TRP A 104 5.32 1.41 26.41
N TRP A 105 5.44 0.12 26.78
CA TRP A 105 6.68 -0.65 26.65
C TRP A 105 7.06 -0.97 25.20
N MET A 106 6.11 -0.84 24.27
CA MET A 106 6.34 -0.99 22.82
C MET A 106 6.88 0.27 22.15
N CYS A 107 6.67 1.44 22.76
CA CYS A 107 7.00 2.73 22.15
C CYS A 107 8.44 2.84 21.64
N PRO A 108 9.48 2.34 22.33
CA PRO A 108 10.86 2.42 21.84
C PRO A 108 11.12 1.61 20.55
N PHE A 109 10.30 0.60 20.28
CA PHE A 109 10.49 -0.32 19.15
C PHE A 109 9.71 0.11 17.88
N VAL A 110 8.70 0.97 18.03
CA VAL A 110 7.80 1.36 16.93
C VAL A 110 8.54 2.03 15.78
N PRO A 111 9.47 2.99 15.97
CA PRO A 111 10.16 3.62 14.85
C PRO A 111 10.95 2.66 13.98
N GLY A 112 11.66 1.73 14.57
CA GLY A 112 12.42 0.70 13.83
C GLY A 112 11.52 -0.28 13.10
N TYR A 113 10.44 -0.72 13.75
CA TYR A 113 9.42 -1.57 13.15
C TYR A 113 8.77 -0.90 11.92
N LEU A 114 8.34 0.35 12.07
CA LEU A 114 7.69 1.12 11.03
C LEU A 114 8.58 1.29 9.80
N LYS A 115 9.85 1.63 10.01
CA LYS A 115 10.84 1.78 8.95
C LYS A 115 11.07 0.49 8.17
N ARG A 116 11.15 -0.64 8.88
CA ARG A 116 11.32 -1.96 8.27
C ARG A 116 10.09 -2.37 7.46
N GLN A 117 8.89 -2.11 7.97
CA GLN A 117 7.63 -2.41 7.28
C GLN A 117 7.49 -1.59 5.99
N GLN A 118 7.79 -0.31 6.03
CA GLN A 118 7.76 0.52 4.84
C GLN A 118 8.78 0.06 3.78
N ARG A 119 10.00 -0.25 4.20
CA ARG A 119 11.03 -0.75 3.28
C ARG A 119 10.59 -2.05 2.62
N GLN A 120 10.06 -3.00 3.38
CA GLN A 120 9.56 -4.26 2.86
C GLN A 120 8.43 -4.05 1.86
N TYR A 121 7.48 -3.18 2.17
CA TYR A 121 6.38 -2.83 1.28
C TYR A 121 6.88 -2.26 -0.05
N ILE A 122 7.80 -1.31 0.00
CA ILE A 122 8.37 -0.70 -1.21
C ILE A 122 9.20 -1.70 -2.01
N ASP A 123 9.99 -2.55 -1.36
CA ASP A 123 10.77 -3.59 -2.04
C ASP A 123 9.85 -4.58 -2.77
N ASP A 124 8.78 -5.01 -2.12
CA ASP A 124 7.77 -5.89 -2.72
C ASP A 124 7.08 -5.21 -3.92
N LEU A 125 6.73 -3.94 -3.78
CA LEU A 125 6.09 -3.15 -4.83
C LEU A 125 7.02 -2.95 -6.04
N GLN A 126 8.28 -2.60 -5.80
CA GLN A 126 9.28 -2.47 -6.87
C GLN A 126 9.48 -3.78 -7.62
N ARG A 127 9.54 -4.89 -6.91
CA ARG A 127 9.65 -6.23 -7.51
C ARG A 127 8.45 -6.55 -8.38
N LYS A 128 7.24 -6.26 -7.90
CA LYS A 128 6.00 -6.48 -8.66
C LYS A 128 5.96 -5.66 -9.93
N LEU A 129 6.33 -4.38 -9.86
CA LEU A 129 6.32 -3.47 -11.00
C LEU A 129 7.46 -3.77 -11.99
N SER A 130 8.65 -4.15 -11.51
CA SER A 130 9.80 -4.50 -12.37
C SER A 130 9.59 -5.79 -13.16
N GLY A 131 8.94 -6.80 -12.58
CA GLY A 131 8.65 -8.07 -13.25
C GLY A 131 7.75 -7.93 -14.47
N GLN A 132 7.08 -6.79 -14.64
CA GLN A 132 6.21 -6.48 -15.78
C GLN A 132 6.84 -5.53 -16.79
N THR A 133 7.94 -4.87 -16.44
CA THR A 133 8.68 -4.01 -17.37
C THR A 133 9.33 -4.83 -18.48
N VAL A 134 9.66 -6.08 -18.22
CA VAL A 134 10.22 -7.01 -19.21
C VAL A 134 9.19 -7.41 -20.28
N LEU A 135 7.91 -7.30 -19.98
CA LEU A 135 6.81 -7.60 -20.92
C LEU A 135 6.30 -6.34 -21.67
N CYS A 136 6.75 -5.16 -21.29
CA CYS A 136 6.39 -3.90 -21.96
C CYS A 136 7.10 -3.69 -23.33
N GLY A 137 7.96 -4.62 -23.74
CA GLY A 137 8.54 -4.62 -25.09
C GLY A 137 7.61 -5.14 -26.21
N SER A 138 6.47 -5.70 -25.86
CA SER A 138 5.41 -6.08 -26.79
C SER A 138 4.19 -5.22 -26.53
N HIS A 139 3.75 -4.48 -27.54
CA HIS A 139 2.49 -3.75 -27.57
C HIS A 139 1.33 -4.70 -27.24
N ILE A 140 0.99 -4.81 -25.96
CA ILE A 140 -0.32 -5.32 -25.57
C ILE A 140 -1.24 -4.12 -25.52
N PRO A 141 -2.27 -4.05 -26.37
CA PRO A 141 -3.22 -2.96 -26.26
C PRO A 141 -3.84 -2.99 -24.88
N TYR A 142 -3.66 -1.90 -24.17
CA TYR A 142 -4.25 -1.65 -22.88
C TYR A 142 -5.77 -1.79 -23.04
N SER A 143 -6.31 -2.93 -22.65
CA SER A 143 -7.76 -3.06 -22.57
C SER A 143 -8.23 -2.13 -21.46
N HIS A 144 -8.96 -1.09 -21.82
CA HIS A 144 -9.68 -0.21 -20.91
C HIS A 144 -10.76 -0.99 -20.15
N ARG A 145 -10.37 -2.00 -19.39
CA ARG A 145 -11.25 -2.45 -18.32
C ARG A 145 -11.18 -1.34 -17.27
N LYS A 146 -12.23 -0.55 -17.21
CA LYS A 146 -12.45 0.33 -16.07
C LYS A 146 -12.38 -0.54 -14.84
N TRP A 147 -11.25 -0.50 -14.15
CA TRP A 147 -11.18 -1.07 -12.82
C TRP A 147 -12.16 -0.26 -11.97
N THR A 148 -13.25 -0.86 -11.60
CA THR A 148 -14.17 -0.32 -10.59
C THR A 148 -13.75 -0.94 -9.28
N PRO A 149 -13.34 -0.12 -8.30
CA PRO A 149 -13.09 -0.66 -6.97
C PRO A 149 -14.33 -1.38 -6.48
N PRO A 150 -14.18 -2.44 -5.69
CA PRO A 150 -15.32 -3.19 -5.16
C PRO A 150 -16.26 -2.35 -4.28
N TRP A 151 -15.92 -1.08 -4.06
CA TRP A 151 -16.71 -0.10 -3.32
C TRP A 151 -17.32 1.03 -4.19
N ASN A 152 -17.41 0.83 -5.49
CA ASN A 152 -18.24 1.70 -6.36
C ASN A 152 -19.57 1.04 -6.68
#